data_563b1a0d70d86aa91e16fa47a434c139
#
_entry.id   563b1a0d70d86aa91e16fa47a434c139
#
_cell.length_a   1.000
_cell.length_b   1.000
_cell.length_c   1.000
_cell.angle_alpha   90.00
_cell.angle_beta   90.00
_cell.angle_gamma   90.00
#
_symmetry.space_group_name_H-M   'P 1'
#
loop_
_entity.id
_entity.type
_entity.pdbx_description
1 polymer ?
#
loop_
_entity_poly.entity_id
_entity_poly.type
_entity_poly.pdbx_seq_one_letter_code
_entity_poly.pdbx_strand_id
1 'polypeptide(L)'
;MIHAKDIHKSFGDLEVLKGVSLDVGRSEVVSIVGPSGAGKTTLLQILGTLSPMDSGSLTINSEQVNTLKDNALSDFRNRRIGFVFQFHHLLPEFSALENVMMPALIAGRSKSEAEADAVELLKMMNLADRTTHKPSALSGGEQQRVAIARAIINRPALLLADEPSGNLDSRNREEIHSLFFRLRDEMGQTTVIVTHDDSLASMADRKISMKDGIIL
;
A
#
# COMPACT_ATOMS: atom_id res chain seq x y z
N MET A 1 10.15 -0.05 12.39
CA MET A 1 8.69 -0.07 12.25
C MET A 1 8.21 -1.41 11.69
N ILE A 2 8.78 -1.88 10.60
CA ILE A 2 8.62 -3.25 10.10
C ILE A 2 9.88 -4.03 10.39
N HIS A 3 9.75 -5.26 10.86
CA HIS A 3 10.82 -6.23 11.02
C HIS A 3 10.34 -7.56 10.42
N ALA A 4 10.76 -7.85 9.21
CA ALA A 4 10.58 -9.15 8.56
C ALA A 4 11.89 -9.91 8.65
N LYS A 5 11.86 -11.15 9.15
CA LYS A 5 13.06 -11.95 9.35
C LYS A 5 12.86 -13.35 8.80
N ASP A 6 13.77 -13.74 7.91
CA ASP A 6 13.87 -15.08 7.35
C ASP A 6 12.55 -15.57 6.73
N ILE A 7 11.94 -14.72 5.91
CA ILE A 7 10.64 -14.99 5.28
C ILE A 7 10.82 -15.98 4.12
N HIS A 8 10.18 -17.13 4.23
CA HIS A 8 10.09 -18.13 3.17
C HIS A 8 8.67 -18.22 2.62
N LYS A 9 8.54 -18.43 1.32
CA LYS A 9 7.27 -18.68 0.65
C LYS A 9 7.43 -19.55 -0.57
N SER A 10 6.63 -20.62 -0.64
CA SER A 10 6.53 -21.52 -1.79
C SER A 10 5.11 -21.59 -2.33
N PHE A 11 4.98 -21.88 -3.60
CA PHE A 11 3.73 -22.24 -4.28
C PHE A 11 3.95 -23.57 -5.01
N GLY A 12 3.43 -24.65 -4.42
CA GLY A 12 3.80 -26.01 -4.83
C GLY A 12 5.30 -26.23 -4.66
N ASP A 13 5.97 -26.69 -5.71
CA ASP A 13 7.43 -26.96 -5.72
C ASP A 13 8.28 -25.72 -5.97
N LEU A 14 7.67 -24.56 -6.26
CA LEU A 14 8.39 -23.33 -6.55
C LEU A 14 8.60 -22.50 -5.27
N GLU A 15 9.83 -22.43 -4.77
CA GLU A 15 10.20 -21.52 -3.69
C GLU A 15 10.42 -20.10 -4.25
N VAL A 16 9.51 -19.18 -3.90
CA VAL A 16 9.48 -17.80 -4.39
C VAL A 16 10.24 -16.85 -3.48
N LEU A 17 10.17 -17.03 -2.15
CA LEU A 17 10.96 -16.26 -1.19
C LEU A 17 11.86 -17.23 -0.42
N LYS A 18 13.15 -16.90 -0.33
CA LYS A 18 14.23 -17.79 0.14
C LYS A 18 14.97 -17.17 1.31
N GLY A 19 14.26 -16.93 2.44
CA GLY A 19 14.86 -16.34 3.62
C GLY A 19 15.00 -14.82 3.55
N VAL A 20 14.00 -14.12 3.04
CA VAL A 20 14.02 -12.66 2.91
C VAL A 20 13.95 -12.00 4.28
N SER A 21 14.91 -11.10 4.55
CA SER A 21 14.92 -10.27 5.76
C SER A 21 14.92 -8.78 5.37
N LEU A 22 14.03 -8.00 6.02
CA LEU A 22 13.81 -6.60 5.70
C LEU A 22 13.40 -5.82 6.95
N ASP A 23 14.13 -4.74 7.24
CA ASP A 23 13.75 -3.75 8.24
C ASP A 23 13.33 -2.45 7.56
N VAL A 24 12.24 -1.81 8.03
CA VAL A 24 11.81 -0.49 7.58
C VAL A 24 11.58 0.41 8.79
N GLY A 25 12.14 1.60 8.75
CA GLY A 25 12.00 2.63 9.77
C GLY A 25 10.61 3.27 9.80
N ARG A 26 10.37 4.15 10.78
CA ARG A 26 9.18 5.03 10.78
C ARG A 26 9.41 6.18 9.81
N SER A 27 8.33 6.62 9.15
CA SER A 27 8.37 7.71 8.17
C SER A 27 9.43 7.51 7.09
N GLU A 28 9.69 6.25 6.71
CA GLU A 28 10.63 5.87 5.66
C GLU A 28 9.86 5.44 4.42
N VAL A 29 10.27 5.90 3.25
CA VAL A 29 9.81 5.41 1.95
C VAL A 29 10.87 4.46 1.40
N VAL A 30 10.53 3.19 1.30
CA VAL A 30 11.42 2.13 0.76
C VAL A 30 10.90 1.67 -0.59
N SER A 31 11.76 1.66 -1.59
CA SER A 31 11.47 1.03 -2.89
C SER A 31 12.09 -0.36 -2.99
N ILE A 32 11.31 -1.33 -3.47
CA ILE A 32 11.76 -2.68 -3.80
C ILE A 32 11.74 -2.83 -5.32
N VAL A 33 12.92 -3.06 -5.88
CA VAL A 33 13.10 -3.19 -7.33
C VAL A 33 13.66 -4.56 -7.69
N GLY A 34 13.55 -4.95 -8.94
CA GLY A 34 14.10 -6.21 -9.47
C GLY A 34 13.30 -6.74 -10.66
N PRO A 35 13.80 -7.78 -11.35
CA PRO A 35 13.14 -8.33 -12.52
C PRO A 35 11.76 -8.92 -12.21
N SER A 36 10.95 -9.13 -13.23
CA SER A 36 9.69 -9.87 -13.10
C SER A 36 9.97 -11.28 -12.55
N GLY A 37 9.11 -11.76 -11.66
CA GLY A 37 9.31 -13.06 -11.00
C GLY A 37 10.30 -13.06 -9.83
N ALA A 38 10.92 -11.95 -9.47
CA ALA A 38 11.86 -11.87 -8.34
C ALA A 38 11.22 -12.08 -6.95
N GLY A 39 9.89 -12.17 -6.84
CA GLY A 39 9.16 -12.34 -5.59
C GLY A 39 8.67 -11.04 -4.94
N LYS A 40 8.84 -9.88 -5.57
CA LYS A 40 8.50 -8.56 -5.01
C LYS A 40 7.03 -8.44 -4.56
N THR A 41 6.08 -8.75 -5.45
CA THR A 41 4.64 -8.73 -5.13
C THR A 41 4.29 -9.74 -4.04
N THR A 42 4.92 -10.92 -4.05
CA THR A 42 4.74 -11.93 -2.99
C THR A 42 5.20 -11.41 -1.63
N LEU A 43 6.37 -10.76 -1.58
CA LEU A 43 6.85 -10.11 -0.35
C LEU A 43 5.88 -9.01 0.11
N LEU A 44 5.44 -8.15 -0.81
CA LEU A 44 4.48 -7.08 -0.49
C LEU A 44 3.15 -7.64 0.06
N GLN A 45 2.63 -8.73 -0.52
CA GLN A 45 1.43 -9.41 -0.05
C GLN A 45 1.59 -10.01 1.35
N ILE A 46 2.78 -10.55 1.68
CA ILE A 46 3.08 -11.07 3.02
C ILE A 46 3.18 -9.92 4.02
N LEU A 47 3.90 -8.84 3.69
CA LEU A 47 3.95 -7.63 4.53
C LEU A 47 2.56 -7.05 4.76
N GLY A 48 1.68 -7.13 3.76
CA GLY A 48 0.29 -6.70 3.81
C GLY A 48 -0.68 -7.70 4.42
N THR A 49 -0.20 -8.86 4.88
CA THR A 49 -1.03 -9.93 5.44
C THR A 49 -2.10 -10.48 4.50
N LEU A 50 -1.92 -10.30 3.19
CA LEU A 50 -2.81 -10.83 2.15
C LEU A 50 -2.46 -12.29 1.79
N SER A 51 -1.20 -12.68 2.00
CA SER A 51 -0.72 -14.04 1.81
C SER A 51 0.04 -14.49 3.08
N PRO A 52 -0.16 -15.71 3.57
CA PRO A 52 0.64 -16.24 4.66
C PRO A 52 2.06 -16.55 4.18
N MET A 53 3.06 -16.33 5.02
CA MET A 53 4.39 -16.90 4.85
C MET A 53 4.42 -18.36 5.31
N ASP A 54 5.36 -19.14 4.81
CA ASP A 54 5.52 -20.55 5.19
C ASP A 54 6.38 -20.66 6.46
N SER A 55 7.41 -19.82 6.57
CA SER A 55 8.24 -19.70 7.78
C SER A 55 8.82 -18.28 7.90
N GLY A 56 9.42 -17.98 9.05
CA GLY A 56 9.98 -16.68 9.39
C GLY A 56 9.14 -15.93 10.42
N SER A 57 9.39 -14.64 10.57
CA SER A 57 8.63 -13.77 11.47
C SER A 57 8.39 -12.40 10.88
N LEU A 58 7.22 -11.83 11.16
CA LEU A 58 6.83 -10.48 10.75
C LEU A 58 6.28 -9.72 11.94
N THR A 59 6.93 -8.60 12.24
CA THR A 59 6.48 -7.63 13.25
C THR A 59 6.23 -6.29 12.56
N ILE A 60 5.04 -5.70 12.77
CA ILE A 60 4.68 -4.38 12.27
C ILE A 60 4.22 -3.53 13.44
N ASN A 61 4.84 -2.38 13.63
CA ASN A 61 4.55 -1.44 14.72
C ASN A 61 4.52 -2.12 16.11
N SER A 62 5.52 -2.97 16.38
CA SER A 62 5.70 -3.77 17.60
C SER A 62 4.69 -4.89 17.81
N GLU A 63 3.81 -5.17 16.85
CA GLU A 63 2.87 -6.28 16.90
C GLU A 63 3.34 -7.45 16.03
N GLN A 64 3.42 -8.65 16.59
CA GLN A 64 3.84 -9.86 15.88
C GLN A 64 2.67 -10.40 15.03
N VAL A 65 2.65 -10.01 13.76
CA VAL A 65 1.49 -10.19 12.88
C VAL A 65 1.23 -11.64 12.50
N ASN A 66 2.28 -12.45 12.38
CA ASN A 66 2.17 -13.86 12.01
C ASN A 66 1.53 -14.75 13.11
N THR A 67 1.29 -14.19 14.31
CA THR A 67 0.54 -14.87 15.37
C THR A 67 -0.94 -14.53 15.38
N LEU A 68 -1.35 -13.48 14.68
CA LEU A 68 -2.75 -13.05 14.56
C LEU A 68 -3.50 -13.99 13.62
N LYS A 69 -4.79 -14.24 13.93
CA LYS A 69 -5.67 -15.11 13.15
C LYS A 69 -7.03 -14.47 12.96
N ASP A 70 -7.71 -14.86 11.89
CA ASP A 70 -9.13 -14.58 11.61
C ASP A 70 -9.49 -13.08 11.79
N ASN A 71 -10.41 -12.81 12.70
CA ASN A 71 -10.91 -11.46 12.94
C ASN A 71 -9.83 -10.50 13.43
N ALA A 72 -8.90 -10.96 14.27
CA ALA A 72 -7.80 -10.12 14.76
C ALA A 72 -6.87 -9.69 13.61
N LEU A 73 -6.56 -10.61 12.69
CA LEU A 73 -5.76 -10.30 11.51
C LEU A 73 -6.50 -9.38 10.55
N SER A 74 -7.81 -9.57 10.38
CA SER A 74 -8.65 -8.72 9.53
C SER A 74 -8.76 -7.30 10.08
N ASP A 75 -8.96 -7.14 11.40
CA ASP A 75 -8.99 -5.85 12.06
C ASP A 75 -7.62 -5.16 12.00
N PHE A 76 -6.55 -5.89 12.26
CA PHE A 76 -5.18 -5.38 12.10
C PHE A 76 -4.94 -4.85 10.68
N ARG A 77 -5.29 -5.64 9.65
CA ARG A 77 -5.14 -5.22 8.25
C ARG A 77 -5.93 -3.96 7.95
N ASN A 78 -7.20 -3.90 8.36
CA ASN A 78 -8.06 -2.75 8.12
C ASN A 78 -7.53 -1.46 8.78
N ARG A 79 -7.00 -1.55 10.01
CA ARG A 79 -6.59 -0.39 10.80
C ARG A 79 -5.13 0.01 10.63
N ARG A 80 -4.25 -0.93 10.29
CA ARG A 80 -2.80 -0.73 10.33
C ARG A 80 -2.12 -0.75 8.98
N ILE A 81 -2.79 -1.26 7.94
CA ILE A 81 -2.20 -1.42 6.61
C ILE A 81 -3.10 -0.76 5.56
N GLY A 82 -2.52 0.13 4.76
CA GLY A 82 -3.11 0.64 3.53
C GLY A 82 -2.51 -0.10 2.34
N PHE A 83 -3.34 -0.38 1.33
CA PHE A 83 -2.89 -1.01 0.09
C PHE A 83 -3.26 -0.18 -1.13
N VAL A 84 -2.27 0.04 -2.01
CA VAL A 84 -2.42 0.69 -3.31
C VAL A 84 -1.93 -0.27 -4.38
N PHE A 85 -2.77 -0.57 -5.36
CA PHE A 85 -2.48 -1.49 -6.45
C PHE A 85 -2.33 -0.75 -7.78
N GLN A 86 -1.66 -1.37 -8.74
CA GLN A 86 -1.52 -0.89 -10.11
C GLN A 86 -2.89 -0.69 -10.80
N PHE A 87 -3.81 -1.65 -10.60
CA PHE A 87 -5.21 -1.52 -11.00
C PHE A 87 -5.99 -1.05 -9.76
N HIS A 88 -6.43 0.14 -9.72
CA HIS A 88 -6.99 0.90 -8.60
C HIS A 88 -7.98 0.12 -7.70
N HIS A 89 -8.63 -0.92 -8.23
CA HIS A 89 -9.64 -1.76 -7.56
C HIS A 89 -10.71 -0.93 -6.82
N LEU A 90 -11.15 0.17 -7.46
CA LEU A 90 -12.26 0.93 -6.95
C LEU A 90 -13.57 0.16 -7.19
N LEU A 91 -14.48 0.28 -6.25
CA LEU A 91 -15.83 -0.30 -6.37
C LEU A 91 -16.63 0.53 -7.38
N PRO A 92 -17.00 -0.01 -8.54
CA PRO A 92 -17.56 0.78 -9.64
C PRO A 92 -18.95 1.34 -9.36
N GLU A 93 -19.71 0.73 -8.44
CA GLU A 93 -21.05 1.18 -8.04
C GLU A 93 -21.00 2.39 -7.11
N PHE A 94 -19.88 2.60 -6.41
CA PHE A 94 -19.70 3.64 -5.41
C PHE A 94 -18.99 4.87 -5.99
N SER A 95 -19.34 6.04 -5.50
CA SER A 95 -18.65 7.30 -5.79
C SER A 95 -17.21 7.31 -5.24
N ALA A 96 -16.41 8.31 -5.62
CA ALA A 96 -15.08 8.52 -5.05
C ALA A 96 -15.14 8.65 -3.52
N LEU A 97 -16.09 9.44 -3.01
CA LEU A 97 -16.30 9.61 -1.57
C LEU A 97 -16.59 8.29 -0.88
N GLU A 98 -17.55 7.53 -1.39
CA GLU A 98 -17.95 6.24 -0.80
C GLU A 98 -16.83 5.21 -0.86
N ASN A 99 -16.04 5.15 -1.94
CA ASN A 99 -14.86 4.31 -2.03
C ASN A 99 -13.85 4.64 -0.91
N VAL A 100 -13.59 5.92 -0.66
CA VAL A 100 -12.65 6.35 0.40
C VAL A 100 -13.22 6.05 1.79
N MET A 101 -14.51 6.23 2.03
CA MET A 101 -15.16 5.97 3.32
C MET A 101 -15.16 4.49 3.72
N MET A 102 -15.17 3.57 2.75
CA MET A 102 -15.41 2.14 2.99
C MET A 102 -14.55 1.51 4.09
N PRO A 103 -13.21 1.68 4.13
CA PRO A 103 -12.40 1.08 5.19
C PRO A 103 -12.70 1.66 6.58
N ALA A 104 -13.10 2.93 6.67
CA ALA A 104 -13.47 3.56 7.94
C ALA A 104 -14.80 3.00 8.47
N LEU A 105 -15.77 2.78 7.60
CA LEU A 105 -17.04 2.14 7.95
C LEU A 105 -16.84 0.69 8.41
N ILE A 106 -15.96 -0.08 7.72
CA ILE A 106 -15.57 -1.44 8.13
C ILE A 106 -14.90 -1.43 9.52
N ALA A 107 -14.11 -0.38 9.83
CA ALA A 107 -13.50 -0.19 11.15
C ALA A 107 -14.52 0.16 12.25
N GLY A 108 -15.80 0.30 11.92
CA GLY A 108 -16.89 0.62 12.86
C GLY A 108 -17.06 2.11 13.16
N ARG A 109 -16.43 3.00 12.36
CA ARG A 109 -16.62 4.45 12.52
C ARG A 109 -18.02 4.86 12.04
N SER A 110 -18.55 5.93 12.62
CA SER A 110 -19.83 6.49 12.16
C SER A 110 -19.72 7.02 10.72
N LYS A 111 -20.84 7.03 10.01
CA LYS A 111 -20.90 7.57 8.65
C LYS A 111 -20.44 9.02 8.59
N SER A 112 -20.85 9.85 9.54
CA SER A 112 -20.48 11.26 9.60
C SER A 112 -18.98 11.48 9.77
N GLU A 113 -18.33 10.71 10.65
CA GLU A 113 -16.85 10.79 10.84
C GLU A 113 -16.11 10.30 9.61
N ALA A 114 -16.55 9.17 9.02
CA ALA A 114 -15.94 8.63 7.81
C ALA A 114 -16.07 9.59 6.62
N GLU A 115 -17.23 10.25 6.46
CA GLU A 115 -17.50 11.22 5.42
C GLU A 115 -16.63 12.48 5.57
N ALA A 116 -16.54 13.03 6.79
CA ALA A 116 -15.73 14.21 7.06
C ALA A 116 -14.24 13.96 6.71
N ASP A 117 -13.66 12.86 7.19
CA ASP A 117 -12.28 12.51 6.89
C ASP A 117 -12.07 12.21 5.40
N ALA A 118 -13.01 11.53 4.74
CA ALA A 118 -12.92 11.23 3.32
C ALA A 118 -12.95 12.49 2.46
N VAL A 119 -13.79 13.49 2.80
CA VAL A 119 -13.83 14.80 2.13
C VAL A 119 -12.49 15.52 2.25
N GLU A 120 -11.90 15.55 3.45
CA GLU A 120 -10.59 16.19 3.67
C GLU A 120 -9.47 15.49 2.88
N LEU A 121 -9.47 14.15 2.86
CA LEU A 121 -8.51 13.40 2.06
C LEU A 121 -8.69 13.64 0.56
N LEU A 122 -9.90 13.68 0.05
CA LEU A 122 -10.16 13.99 -1.36
C LEU A 122 -9.74 15.41 -1.73
N LYS A 123 -9.91 16.39 -0.84
CA LYS A 123 -9.36 17.74 -1.03
C LYS A 123 -7.82 17.72 -1.09
N MET A 124 -7.17 17.02 -0.18
CA MET A 124 -5.70 16.83 -0.20
C MET A 124 -5.22 16.21 -1.52
N MET A 125 -6.02 15.34 -2.13
CA MET A 125 -5.75 14.69 -3.42
C MET A 125 -6.13 15.55 -4.64
N ASN A 126 -6.55 16.80 -4.45
CA ASN A 126 -7.07 17.69 -5.51
C ASN A 126 -8.31 17.11 -6.21
N LEU A 127 -9.21 16.48 -5.46
CA LEU A 127 -10.43 15.82 -5.94
C LEU A 127 -11.70 16.36 -5.25
N ALA A 128 -11.68 17.60 -4.75
CA ALA A 128 -12.82 18.21 -4.06
C ALA A 128 -14.09 18.22 -4.92
N ASP A 129 -13.93 18.48 -6.23
CA ASP A 129 -15.04 18.54 -7.21
C ASP A 129 -15.38 17.16 -7.80
N ARG A 130 -14.75 16.08 -7.33
CA ARG A 130 -14.93 14.72 -7.83
C ARG A 130 -15.59 13.77 -6.83
N THR A 131 -15.95 14.25 -5.64
CA THR A 131 -16.46 13.43 -4.53
C THR A 131 -17.65 12.53 -4.93
N THR A 132 -18.55 13.01 -5.75
CA THR A 132 -19.76 12.29 -6.21
C THR A 132 -19.55 11.48 -7.50
N HIS A 133 -18.39 11.61 -8.16
CA HIS A 133 -18.13 10.91 -9.41
C HIS A 133 -17.87 9.41 -9.15
N LYS A 134 -18.40 8.57 -10.03
CA LYS A 134 -18.09 7.14 -10.06
C LYS A 134 -16.75 6.90 -10.77
N PRO A 135 -16.07 5.76 -10.52
CA PRO A 135 -14.80 5.45 -11.15
C PRO A 135 -14.79 5.61 -12.67
N SER A 136 -15.86 5.23 -13.35
CA SER A 136 -16.00 5.36 -14.82
C SER A 136 -15.97 6.81 -15.33
N ALA A 137 -16.21 7.80 -14.47
CA ALA A 137 -16.17 9.21 -14.79
C ALA A 137 -14.87 9.90 -14.34
N LEU A 138 -13.89 9.12 -13.85
CA LEU A 138 -12.59 9.60 -13.39
C LEU A 138 -11.49 9.16 -14.35
N SER A 139 -10.50 10.03 -14.58
CA SER A 139 -9.25 9.64 -15.26
C SER A 139 -8.46 8.61 -14.45
N GLY A 140 -7.51 7.90 -15.07
CA GLY A 140 -6.67 6.92 -14.39
C GLY A 140 -5.89 7.54 -13.21
N GLY A 141 -5.35 8.74 -13.36
CA GLY A 141 -4.67 9.45 -12.28
C GLY A 141 -5.62 9.87 -11.15
N GLU A 142 -6.86 10.29 -11.46
CA GLU A 142 -7.88 10.58 -10.45
C GLU A 142 -8.29 9.31 -9.71
N GLN A 143 -8.48 8.19 -10.41
CA GLN A 143 -8.79 6.88 -9.79
C GLN A 143 -7.67 6.45 -8.84
N GLN A 144 -6.40 6.63 -9.24
CA GLN A 144 -5.26 6.29 -8.38
C GLN A 144 -5.21 7.17 -7.13
N ARG A 145 -5.47 8.47 -7.24
CA ARG A 145 -5.55 9.36 -6.08
C ARG A 145 -6.71 8.97 -5.13
N VAL A 146 -7.86 8.56 -5.66
CA VAL A 146 -8.96 7.98 -4.85
C VAL A 146 -8.52 6.70 -4.15
N ALA A 147 -7.81 5.80 -4.85
CA ALA A 147 -7.30 4.55 -4.25
C ALA A 147 -6.28 4.81 -3.13
N ILE A 148 -5.41 5.82 -3.29
CA ILE A 148 -4.48 6.26 -2.24
C ILE A 148 -5.24 6.85 -1.05
N ALA A 149 -6.21 7.74 -1.28
CA ALA A 149 -7.05 8.30 -0.22
C ALA A 149 -7.77 7.20 0.57
N ARG A 150 -8.34 6.21 -0.12
CA ARG A 150 -8.97 5.04 0.48
C ARG A 150 -7.98 4.25 1.34
N ALA A 151 -6.75 4.06 0.86
CA ALA A 151 -5.74 3.30 1.58
C ALA A 151 -5.31 3.98 2.90
N ILE A 152 -5.40 5.32 3.00
CA ILE A 152 -4.91 6.06 4.17
C ILE A 152 -6.01 6.58 5.10
N ILE A 153 -7.30 6.35 4.82
CA ILE A 153 -8.43 6.88 5.62
C ILE A 153 -8.37 6.48 7.10
N ASN A 154 -7.89 5.28 7.40
CA ASN A 154 -7.71 4.78 8.76
C ASN A 154 -6.34 5.18 9.37
N ARG A 155 -5.57 6.06 8.73
CA ARG A 155 -4.22 6.47 9.15
C ARG A 155 -3.34 5.25 9.46
N PRO A 156 -3.14 4.37 8.48
CA PRO A 156 -2.42 3.11 8.70
C PRO A 156 -0.98 3.36 9.11
N ALA A 157 -0.42 2.44 9.91
CA ALA A 157 1.00 2.48 10.25
C ALA A 157 1.89 2.24 9.02
N LEU A 158 1.39 1.47 8.04
CA LEU A 158 2.11 1.05 6.85
C LEU A 158 1.26 1.24 5.59
N LEU A 159 1.80 1.91 4.60
CA LEU A 159 1.24 1.98 3.25
C LEU A 159 2.08 1.07 2.32
N LEU A 160 1.43 0.16 1.63
CA LEU A 160 2.02 -0.75 0.65
C LEU A 160 1.54 -0.37 -0.74
N ALA A 161 2.44 -0.26 -1.69
CA ALA A 161 2.11 0.09 -3.06
C ALA A 161 2.76 -0.89 -4.05
N ASP A 162 1.93 -1.53 -4.88
CA ASP A 162 2.38 -2.43 -5.95
C ASP A 162 2.21 -1.73 -7.29
N GLU A 163 3.33 -1.32 -7.92
CA GLU A 163 3.37 -0.60 -9.20
C GLU A 163 2.38 0.57 -9.29
N PRO A 164 2.36 1.51 -8.32
CA PRO A 164 1.26 2.46 -8.15
C PRO A 164 1.10 3.48 -9.29
N SER A 165 2.05 3.56 -10.20
CA SER A 165 2.04 4.48 -11.35
C SER A 165 2.16 3.78 -12.70
N GLY A 166 2.19 2.43 -12.73
CA GLY A 166 2.50 1.63 -13.91
C GLY A 166 1.57 1.84 -15.11
N ASN A 167 0.31 2.22 -14.88
CA ASN A 167 -0.71 2.42 -15.93
C ASN A 167 -1.01 3.90 -16.21
N LEU A 168 -0.17 4.84 -15.72
CA LEU A 168 -0.42 6.27 -15.84
C LEU A 168 0.46 6.92 -16.90
N ASP A 169 -0.05 7.97 -17.53
CA ASP A 169 0.76 8.86 -18.35
C ASP A 169 1.84 9.58 -17.52
N SER A 170 2.81 10.18 -18.20
CA SER A 170 3.99 10.78 -17.55
C SER A 170 3.63 11.83 -16.49
N ARG A 171 2.65 12.70 -16.76
CA ARG A 171 2.25 13.76 -15.83
C ARG A 171 1.59 13.20 -14.58
N ASN A 172 0.59 12.33 -14.75
CA ASN A 172 -0.08 11.69 -13.62
C ASN A 172 0.89 10.83 -12.81
N ARG A 173 1.87 10.18 -13.46
CA ARG A 173 2.94 9.40 -12.81
C ARG A 173 3.74 10.26 -11.85
N GLU A 174 4.25 11.41 -12.28
CA GLU A 174 5.03 12.33 -11.44
C GLU A 174 4.22 12.87 -10.26
N GLU A 175 2.93 13.18 -10.49
CA GLU A 175 2.03 13.61 -9.42
C GLU A 175 1.85 12.52 -8.34
N ILE A 176 1.69 11.24 -8.75
CA ILE A 176 1.58 10.12 -7.82
C ILE A 176 2.91 9.87 -7.09
N HIS A 177 4.05 9.96 -7.78
CA HIS A 177 5.35 9.86 -7.14
C HIS A 177 5.50 10.90 -6.02
N SER A 178 5.30 12.16 -6.35
CA SER A 178 5.39 13.28 -5.39
C SER A 178 4.43 13.11 -4.22
N LEU A 179 3.25 12.51 -4.44
CA LEU A 179 2.24 12.29 -3.40
C LEU A 179 2.75 11.36 -2.29
N PHE A 180 3.47 10.27 -2.61
CA PHE A 180 4.02 9.38 -1.59
C PHE A 180 5.01 10.09 -0.64
N PHE A 181 5.86 10.97 -1.18
CA PHE A 181 6.81 11.74 -0.36
C PHE A 181 6.10 12.82 0.44
N ARG A 182 5.09 13.48 -0.12
CA ARG A 182 4.25 14.41 0.63
C ARG A 182 3.52 13.73 1.79
N LEU A 183 3.00 12.51 1.61
CA LEU A 183 2.39 11.74 2.71
C LEU A 183 3.41 11.38 3.81
N ARG A 184 4.67 11.08 3.44
CA ARG A 184 5.75 10.92 4.42
C ARG A 184 5.99 12.22 5.20
N ASP A 185 6.15 13.34 4.50
CA ASP A 185 6.57 14.62 5.07
C ASP A 185 5.47 15.27 5.93
N GLU A 186 4.21 15.21 5.48
CA GLU A 186 3.07 15.84 6.14
C GLU A 186 2.41 14.95 7.21
N MET A 187 2.40 13.62 7.00
CA MET A 187 1.67 12.67 7.84
C MET A 187 2.57 11.66 8.56
N GLY A 188 3.88 11.67 8.31
CA GLY A 188 4.81 10.67 8.85
C GLY A 188 4.55 9.26 8.32
N GLN A 189 3.94 9.13 7.13
CA GLN A 189 3.54 7.85 6.58
C GLN A 189 4.75 7.00 6.21
N THR A 190 4.84 5.78 6.75
CA THR A 190 5.81 4.77 6.31
C THR A 190 5.27 4.05 5.09
N THR A 191 6.08 3.95 4.03
CA THR A 191 5.63 3.37 2.76
C THR A 191 6.65 2.37 2.21
N VAL A 192 6.17 1.22 1.71
CA VAL A 192 6.95 0.27 0.91
C VAL A 192 6.35 0.21 -0.48
N ILE A 193 7.16 0.49 -1.49
CA ILE A 193 6.73 0.57 -2.89
C ILE A 193 7.47 -0.51 -3.69
N VAL A 194 6.75 -1.40 -4.33
CA VAL A 194 7.29 -2.27 -5.38
C VAL A 194 7.16 -1.51 -6.70
N THR A 195 8.25 -1.36 -7.43
CA THR A 195 8.23 -0.69 -8.72
C THR A 195 9.38 -1.13 -9.63
N HIS A 196 9.14 -1.02 -10.94
CA HIS A 196 10.18 -1.09 -11.97
C HIS A 196 10.53 0.31 -12.52
N ASP A 197 9.89 1.36 -12.02
CA ASP A 197 10.17 2.75 -12.39
C ASP A 197 11.40 3.26 -11.62
N ASP A 198 12.51 3.45 -12.34
CA ASP A 198 13.77 3.91 -11.73
C ASP A 198 13.66 5.34 -11.17
N SER A 199 12.79 6.19 -11.72
CA SER A 199 12.56 7.54 -11.21
C SER A 199 11.97 7.48 -9.80
N LEU A 200 10.88 6.73 -9.62
CA LEU A 200 10.26 6.54 -8.29
C LEU A 200 11.23 5.85 -7.32
N ALA A 201 11.93 4.81 -7.79
CA ALA A 201 12.89 4.09 -6.97
C ALA A 201 14.04 4.96 -6.47
N SER A 202 14.50 5.92 -7.29
CA SER A 202 15.60 6.84 -6.94
C SER A 202 15.18 7.95 -5.98
N MET A 203 13.89 8.27 -5.90
CA MET A 203 13.35 9.25 -4.95
C MET A 203 13.20 8.67 -3.54
N ALA A 204 13.11 7.34 -3.39
CA ALA A 204 12.93 6.69 -2.09
C ALA A 204 14.13 6.90 -1.17
N ASP A 205 13.87 6.92 0.14
CA ASP A 205 14.92 7.06 1.16
C ASP A 205 15.90 5.88 1.09
N ARG A 206 15.40 4.71 0.67
CA ARG A 206 16.19 3.50 0.48
C ARG A 206 15.66 2.66 -0.66
N LYS A 207 16.56 2.21 -1.53
CA LYS A 207 16.30 1.28 -2.64
C LYS A 207 16.80 -0.11 -2.27
N ILE A 208 15.95 -1.10 -2.36
CA ILE A 208 16.24 -2.51 -2.10
C ILE A 208 16.14 -3.27 -3.42
N SER A 209 17.20 -3.98 -3.78
CA SER A 209 17.22 -4.84 -4.97
C SER A 209 16.85 -6.27 -4.59
N MET A 210 15.93 -6.87 -5.34
CA MET A 210 15.47 -8.23 -5.13
C MET A 210 15.65 -9.05 -6.40
N LYS A 211 16.22 -10.25 -6.27
CA LYS A 211 16.43 -11.17 -7.40
C LYS A 211 16.29 -12.62 -6.92
N ASP A 212 15.62 -13.45 -7.71
CA ASP A 212 15.48 -14.91 -7.50
C ASP A 212 15.04 -15.30 -6.08
N GLY A 213 14.18 -14.46 -5.44
CA GLY A 213 13.62 -14.70 -4.12
C GLY A 213 14.47 -14.23 -2.94
N ILE A 214 15.57 -13.49 -3.19
CA ILE A 214 16.44 -12.94 -2.15
C ILE A 214 16.63 -11.43 -2.31
N ILE A 215 16.95 -10.73 -1.21
CA ILE A 215 17.44 -9.35 -1.20
C ILE A 215 18.96 -9.37 -1.43
N LEU A 216 19.45 -8.47 -2.32
CA LEU A 216 20.88 -8.36 -2.69
C LEU A 216 21.63 -7.41 -1.77
#